data_9d348fe4380aa5da3d731c925b2eb05a
#
_entry.id   9d348fe4380aa5da3d731c925b2eb05a
#
_cell.length_a   1.000
_cell.length_b   1.000
_cell.length_c   1.000
_cell.angle_alpha   90.00
_cell.angle_beta   90.00
_cell.angle_gamma   90.00
#
_symmetry.space_group_name_H-M   'P 1'
#
loop_
_entity.id
_entity.type
_entity.pdbx_description
1 polymer ?
#
loop_
_entity_poly.entity_id
_entity_poly.type
_entity_poly.pdbx_seq_one_letter_code
_entity_poly.pdbx_strand_id
1 'polypeptide(L)'
;SDLIIVPDENKARQWVEASHFFGEKVQYIPAKDPLFYTADVHGNAIARDRMLAIKKIVDDKCGTFVMTIDAVMDQVVPLSDIKNHKMTFKMGETLEEATIAEEFVARGYEKAPFVEAPGEFAVRGGIIDIFPYTQESPYRIELWGDEIDSIRSFDKESQRSIEEVDALTIYPASEIILNQPRIEHGLRNMEEDYEKLSQKFKKEKKYDQEARLRKEMDRVREELRELHMLIGVEGYLPYFYENTECILDYFPEESMIYMDEPKHIRERADAFYLEFSESMKSRLEGGYLLPKQANTVTDYESILYQIEKHKMLCYSILSAEINDFRVARTLFMDTKSIQSYNNSFEQLVKDLTKYQSKD
;
A
#
# COMPACT_ATOMS: atom_id res chain seq x y z
N SER A 1 6.71 -16.51 5.67
CA SER A 1 6.55 -15.11 6.10
C SER A 1 5.70 -15.07 7.36
N ASP A 2 5.95 -14.08 8.19
CA ASP A 2 5.18 -13.84 9.42
C ASP A 2 4.48 -12.48 9.31
N LEU A 3 3.21 -12.45 9.73
CA LEU A 3 2.41 -11.23 9.74
C LEU A 3 2.00 -10.88 11.16
N ILE A 4 2.20 -9.62 11.52
CA ILE A 4 1.76 -9.08 12.80
C ILE A 4 0.63 -8.10 12.52
N ILE A 5 -0.57 -8.40 13.00
CA ILE A 5 -1.74 -7.52 12.90
C ILE A 5 -1.92 -6.80 14.23
N VAL A 6 -2.01 -5.48 14.17
CA VAL A 6 -2.13 -4.61 15.33
C VAL A 6 -3.35 -3.69 15.22
N PRO A 7 -3.87 -3.17 16.33
CA PRO A 7 -5.05 -2.31 16.31
C PRO A 7 -4.79 -0.91 15.71
N ASP A 8 -3.58 -0.37 15.86
CA ASP A 8 -3.27 1.00 15.46
C ASP A 8 -1.79 1.21 15.07
N GLU A 9 -1.48 2.38 14.49
CA GLU A 9 -0.15 2.74 14.05
C GLU A 9 0.89 2.85 15.18
N ASN A 10 0.47 3.24 16.39
CA ASN A 10 1.40 3.35 17.52
C ASN A 10 1.93 1.96 17.89
N LYS A 11 1.06 0.97 17.89
CA LYS A 11 1.45 -0.43 18.07
C LYS A 11 2.34 -0.93 16.93
N ALA A 12 2.02 -0.59 15.69
CA ALA A 12 2.87 -0.94 14.55
C ALA A 12 4.28 -0.37 14.69
N ARG A 13 4.41 0.90 15.06
CA ARG A 13 5.72 1.54 15.30
C ARG A 13 6.49 0.88 16.44
N GLN A 14 5.82 0.54 17.55
CA GLN A 14 6.44 -0.20 18.65
C GLN A 14 7.04 -1.53 18.20
N TRP A 15 6.33 -2.28 17.33
CA TRP A 15 6.85 -3.52 16.76
C TRP A 15 8.07 -3.31 15.88
N VAL A 16 8.04 -2.28 15.00
CA VAL A 16 9.19 -1.92 14.16
C VAL A 16 10.39 -1.54 15.02
N GLU A 17 10.22 -0.67 16.01
CA GLU A 17 11.31 -0.23 16.91
C GLU A 17 11.88 -1.38 17.74
N ALA A 18 11.00 -2.22 18.31
CA ALA A 18 11.43 -3.39 19.08
C ALA A 18 12.20 -4.40 18.22
N SER A 19 11.79 -4.61 16.97
CA SER A 19 12.47 -5.53 16.07
C SER A 19 13.91 -5.13 15.76
N HIS A 20 14.18 -3.83 15.63
CA HIS A 20 15.52 -3.30 15.42
C HIS A 20 16.45 -3.62 16.61
N PHE A 21 15.91 -3.60 17.84
CA PHE A 21 16.68 -3.97 19.03
C PHE A 21 17.11 -5.43 19.02
N PHE A 22 16.31 -6.32 18.45
CA PHE A 22 16.63 -7.75 18.33
C PHE A 22 17.38 -8.10 17.03
N GLY A 23 17.76 -7.11 16.23
CA GLY A 23 18.47 -7.33 14.97
C GLY A 23 17.61 -7.84 13.83
N GLU A 24 16.29 -7.87 14.01
CA GLU A 24 15.32 -8.24 12.99
C GLU A 24 14.84 -7.00 12.22
N LYS A 25 14.48 -7.17 10.95
CA LYS A 25 13.89 -6.12 10.14
C LYS A 25 12.43 -6.43 9.87
N VAL A 26 11.55 -5.87 10.66
CA VAL A 26 10.10 -5.92 10.40
C VAL A 26 9.74 -4.83 9.41
N GLN A 27 9.02 -5.20 8.35
CA GLN A 27 8.53 -4.28 7.34
C GLN A 27 7.12 -3.81 7.69
N TYR A 28 6.93 -2.49 7.82
CA TYR A 28 5.61 -1.91 8.02
C TYR A 28 4.87 -1.78 6.67
N ILE A 29 3.59 -2.17 6.67
CA ILE A 29 2.66 -1.95 5.56
C ILE A 29 1.58 -0.98 6.05
N PRO A 30 1.63 0.31 5.64
CA PRO A 30 0.64 1.29 6.05
C PRO A 30 -0.71 1.04 5.39
N ALA A 31 -1.80 1.42 6.07
CA ALA A 31 -3.13 1.50 5.49
C ALA A 31 -3.18 2.59 4.42
N LYS A 32 -4.07 2.43 3.44
CA LYS A 32 -4.44 3.49 2.50
C LYS A 32 -5.29 4.52 3.24
N ASP A 33 -5.44 5.72 2.67
CA ASP A 33 -6.45 6.67 3.14
C ASP A 33 -7.79 6.34 2.47
N PRO A 34 -8.74 5.71 3.16
CA PRO A 34 -10.00 5.30 2.57
C PRO A 34 -10.95 6.46 2.29
N LEU A 35 -10.69 7.63 2.85
CA LEU A 35 -11.53 8.81 2.67
C LEU A 35 -11.06 9.70 1.51
N PHE A 36 -9.96 9.36 0.85
CA PHE A 36 -9.42 10.01 -0.35
C PHE A 36 -9.22 11.54 -0.16
N TYR A 37 -8.83 11.94 1.05
CA TYR A 37 -8.48 13.31 1.35
C TYR A 37 -7.08 13.60 0.82
N THR A 38 -7.05 14.22 -0.34
CA THR A 38 -5.91 14.94 -0.93
C THR A 38 -4.75 14.11 -1.48
N ALA A 39 -4.47 14.36 -2.76
CA ALA A 39 -3.18 14.11 -3.38
C ALA A 39 -2.13 15.03 -2.73
N ASP A 40 -1.64 14.68 -1.55
CA ASP A 40 -0.61 15.42 -0.85
C ASP A 40 0.65 14.56 -0.72
N VAL A 41 1.75 15.23 -0.36
CA VAL A 41 3.08 14.65 -0.08
C VAL A 41 3.03 13.37 0.78
N HIS A 42 2.00 13.23 1.62
CA HIS A 42 1.75 12.03 2.43
C HIS A 42 1.30 10.81 1.58
N GLY A 43 0.53 11.02 0.51
CA GLY A 43 0.10 9.92 -0.36
C GLY A 43 1.27 9.23 -1.05
N ASN A 44 2.26 9.98 -1.51
CA ASN A 44 3.47 9.43 -2.12
C ASN A 44 4.33 8.63 -1.12
N ALA A 45 4.38 9.04 0.16
CA ALA A 45 5.08 8.29 1.20
C ALA A 45 4.41 6.94 1.49
N ILE A 46 3.08 6.92 1.61
CA ILE A 46 2.30 5.68 1.80
C ILE A 46 2.49 4.74 0.60
N ALA A 47 2.35 5.24 -0.63
CA ALA A 47 2.55 4.46 -1.85
C ALA A 47 3.95 3.85 -1.91
N ARG A 48 4.98 4.64 -1.59
CA ARG A 48 6.38 4.17 -1.52
C ARG A 48 6.55 3.05 -0.50
N ASP A 49 6.09 3.24 0.73
CA ASP A 49 6.26 2.27 1.81
C ASP A 49 5.53 0.96 1.50
N ARG A 50 4.34 1.05 0.90
CA ARG A 50 3.59 -0.11 0.43
C ARG A 50 4.31 -0.83 -0.69
N MET A 51 4.84 -0.11 -1.71
CA MET A 51 5.60 -0.73 -2.82
C MET A 51 6.90 -1.37 -2.35
N LEU A 52 7.59 -0.79 -1.34
CA LEU A 52 8.76 -1.41 -0.71
C LEU A 52 8.38 -2.74 -0.02
N ALA A 53 7.27 -2.77 0.70
CA ALA A 53 6.77 -3.98 1.34
C ALA A 53 6.36 -5.04 0.30
N ILE A 54 5.62 -4.65 -0.74
CA ILE A 54 5.20 -5.54 -1.83
C ILE A 54 6.43 -6.13 -2.56
N LYS A 55 7.44 -5.28 -2.86
CA LYS A 55 8.71 -5.77 -3.42
C LYS A 55 9.31 -6.86 -2.55
N LYS A 56 9.38 -6.64 -1.23
CA LYS A 56 9.93 -7.62 -0.29
C LYS A 56 9.12 -8.93 -0.26
N ILE A 57 7.78 -8.85 -0.31
CA ILE A 57 6.91 -10.03 -0.41
C ILE A 57 7.20 -10.82 -1.69
N VAL A 58 7.40 -10.12 -2.81
CA VAL A 58 7.60 -10.75 -4.13
C VAL A 58 9.00 -11.35 -4.27
N ASP A 59 10.04 -10.62 -3.86
CA ASP A 59 11.44 -10.99 -4.11
C ASP A 59 11.98 -11.94 -3.04
N ASP A 60 11.77 -11.63 -1.75
CA ASP A 60 12.40 -12.38 -0.64
C ASP A 60 11.61 -13.63 -0.26
N LYS A 61 10.30 -13.68 -0.54
CA LYS A 61 9.38 -14.77 -0.15
C LYS A 61 9.39 -15.13 1.34
N CYS A 62 10.14 -14.43 2.14
CA CYS A 62 10.24 -14.59 3.59
C CYS A 62 10.49 -13.22 4.23
N GLY A 63 10.05 -13.08 5.47
CA GLY A 63 10.19 -11.85 6.23
C GLY A 63 9.06 -11.69 7.24
N THR A 64 9.23 -10.73 8.14
CA THR A 64 8.21 -10.34 9.10
C THR A 64 7.63 -8.99 8.70
N PHE A 65 6.31 -8.94 8.66
CA PHE A 65 5.55 -7.75 8.26
C PHE A 65 4.63 -7.35 9.39
N VAL A 66 4.47 -6.05 9.62
CA VAL A 66 3.48 -5.52 10.56
C VAL A 66 2.53 -4.60 9.82
N MET A 67 1.24 -4.70 10.14
CA MET A 67 0.19 -3.87 9.56
C MET A 67 -0.92 -3.64 10.57
N THR A 68 -1.62 -2.53 10.42
CA THR A 68 -2.83 -2.28 11.19
C THR A 68 -4.00 -3.07 10.63
N ILE A 69 -5.02 -3.29 11.44
CA ILE A 69 -6.25 -3.93 10.96
C ILE A 69 -6.89 -3.13 9.83
N ASP A 70 -6.79 -1.80 9.85
CA ASP A 70 -7.27 -0.93 8.79
C ASP A 70 -6.61 -1.29 7.44
N ALA A 71 -5.28 -1.53 7.45
CA ALA A 71 -4.55 -1.95 6.25
C ALA A 71 -4.94 -3.34 5.75
N VAL A 72 -5.33 -4.25 6.65
CA VAL A 72 -5.84 -5.58 6.30
C VAL A 72 -7.24 -5.50 5.67
N MET A 73 -8.05 -4.54 6.10
CA MET A 73 -9.39 -4.31 5.57
C MET A 73 -9.41 -3.61 4.21
N ASP A 74 -8.33 -2.97 3.80
CA ASP A 74 -8.21 -2.37 2.47
C ASP A 74 -8.28 -3.43 1.37
N GLN A 75 -9.08 -3.17 0.34
CA GLN A 75 -9.00 -3.94 -0.89
C GLN A 75 -7.75 -3.56 -1.70
N VAL A 76 -7.11 -4.56 -2.26
CA VAL A 76 -5.89 -4.41 -3.06
C VAL A 76 -6.03 -5.05 -4.43
N VAL A 77 -5.15 -4.69 -5.35
CA VAL A 77 -5.06 -5.33 -6.67
C VAL A 77 -4.53 -6.76 -6.53
N PRO A 78 -4.80 -7.66 -7.48
CA PRO A 78 -4.16 -8.97 -7.49
C PRO A 78 -2.63 -8.84 -7.53
N LEU A 79 -1.93 -9.57 -6.64
CA LEU A 79 -0.46 -9.55 -6.58
C LEU A 79 0.18 -9.93 -7.92
N SER A 80 -0.49 -10.79 -8.68
CA SER A 80 -0.07 -11.19 -10.04
C SER A 80 0.00 -10.00 -10.99
N ASP A 81 -0.89 -9.02 -10.85
CA ASP A 81 -0.89 -7.82 -11.69
C ASP A 81 0.37 -6.98 -11.45
N ILE A 82 0.74 -6.75 -10.20
CA ILE A 82 1.98 -6.04 -9.85
C ILE A 82 3.22 -6.80 -10.38
N LYS A 83 3.25 -8.12 -10.22
CA LYS A 83 4.35 -8.96 -10.72
C LYS A 83 4.50 -8.86 -12.23
N ASN A 84 3.40 -8.85 -12.96
CA ASN A 84 3.39 -8.81 -14.43
C ASN A 84 3.76 -7.43 -14.99
N HIS A 85 3.64 -6.37 -14.18
CA HIS A 85 3.97 -5.01 -14.60
C HIS A 85 5.34 -4.52 -14.11
N LYS A 86 6.16 -5.41 -13.53
CA LYS A 86 7.59 -5.12 -13.37
C LYS A 86 8.25 -4.94 -14.74
N MET A 87 9.20 -4.02 -14.82
CA MET A 87 9.99 -3.83 -16.03
C MET A 87 11.45 -4.16 -15.70
N THR A 88 12.10 -4.86 -16.61
CA THR A 88 13.53 -5.16 -16.50
C THR A 88 14.22 -4.65 -17.76
N PHE A 89 15.24 -3.84 -17.57
CA PHE A 89 16.10 -3.30 -18.61
C PHE A 89 17.47 -3.97 -18.51
N LYS A 90 18.04 -4.40 -19.64
CA LYS A 90 19.38 -5.00 -19.67
C LYS A 90 20.20 -4.36 -20.78
N MET A 91 21.50 -4.24 -20.55
CA MET A 91 22.43 -3.78 -21.57
C MET A 91 22.32 -4.62 -22.84
N GLY A 92 22.30 -3.97 -23.98
CA GLY A 92 22.19 -4.60 -25.31
C GLY A 92 20.75 -4.98 -25.72
N GLU A 93 19.73 -4.80 -24.85
CA GLU A 93 18.34 -5.00 -25.23
C GLU A 93 17.80 -3.76 -25.97
N THR A 94 16.88 -3.99 -26.92
CA THR A 94 16.21 -2.91 -27.65
C THR A 94 15.10 -2.29 -26.80
N LEU A 95 15.08 -0.97 -26.74
CA LEU A 95 14.07 -0.18 -26.03
C LEU A 95 13.51 0.91 -26.94
N GLU A 96 12.20 0.90 -27.15
CA GLU A 96 11.51 1.90 -27.94
C GLU A 96 11.24 3.15 -27.11
N GLU A 97 12.03 4.23 -27.32
CA GLU A 97 11.92 5.49 -26.57
C GLU A 97 10.51 6.11 -26.65
N ALA A 98 9.82 5.94 -27.79
CA ALA A 98 8.51 6.55 -28.01
C ALA A 98 7.42 6.00 -27.06
N THR A 99 7.50 4.73 -26.68
CA THR A 99 6.48 4.05 -25.87
C THR A 99 6.83 4.03 -24.39
N ILE A 100 8.09 4.17 -24.02
CA ILE A 100 8.54 4.01 -22.64
C ILE A 100 7.91 5.05 -21.69
N ALA A 101 7.67 6.27 -22.14
CA ALA A 101 7.05 7.30 -21.33
C ALA A 101 5.59 6.93 -20.96
N GLU A 102 4.82 6.38 -21.90
CA GLU A 102 3.46 5.91 -21.66
C GLU A 102 3.46 4.71 -20.71
N GLU A 103 4.43 3.81 -20.87
CA GLU A 103 4.61 2.66 -19.99
C GLU A 103 4.92 3.07 -18.54
N PHE A 104 5.72 4.11 -18.33
CA PHE A 104 5.99 4.64 -17.00
C PHE A 104 4.78 5.32 -16.39
N VAL A 105 4.08 6.18 -17.16
CA VAL A 105 2.85 6.84 -16.70
C VAL A 105 1.79 5.79 -16.32
N ALA A 106 1.59 4.76 -17.12
CA ALA A 106 0.65 3.68 -16.81
C ALA A 106 0.96 2.97 -15.48
N ARG A 107 2.21 2.95 -15.05
CA ARG A 107 2.69 2.38 -13.80
C ARG A 107 2.75 3.37 -12.64
N GLY A 108 2.22 4.58 -12.83
CA GLY A 108 2.11 5.60 -11.79
C GLY A 108 3.37 6.45 -11.60
N TYR A 109 4.34 6.40 -12.52
CA TYR A 109 5.46 7.33 -12.49
C TYR A 109 5.06 8.69 -13.05
N GLU A 110 5.57 9.75 -12.44
CA GLU A 110 5.31 11.13 -12.85
C GLU A 110 6.42 11.64 -13.77
N LYS A 111 6.02 12.25 -14.90
CA LYS A 111 6.98 12.86 -15.82
C LYS A 111 7.47 14.20 -15.29
N ALA A 112 8.78 14.32 -15.12
CA ALA A 112 9.44 15.54 -14.67
C ALA A 112 10.49 16.03 -15.70
N PRO A 113 10.85 17.32 -15.69
CA PRO A 113 11.95 17.82 -16.52
C PRO A 113 13.32 17.22 -16.13
N PHE A 114 13.51 17.01 -14.81
CA PHE A 114 14.64 16.35 -14.16
C PHE A 114 14.12 15.50 -13.03
N VAL A 115 14.81 14.38 -12.78
CA VAL A 115 14.44 13.45 -11.71
C VAL A 115 15.08 13.90 -10.40
N GLU A 116 14.25 14.31 -9.44
CA GLU A 116 14.67 14.82 -8.13
C GLU A 116 14.09 14.00 -6.96
N ALA A 117 12.95 13.35 -7.18
CA ALA A 117 12.25 12.58 -6.16
C ALA A 117 11.89 11.16 -6.63
N PRO A 118 11.77 10.18 -5.69
CA PRO A 118 11.25 8.86 -6.02
C PRO A 118 9.85 8.94 -6.65
N GLY A 119 9.61 8.13 -7.68
CA GLY A 119 8.37 8.12 -8.46
C GLY A 119 8.43 8.97 -9.73
N GLU A 120 9.50 9.74 -9.94
CA GLU A 120 9.68 10.58 -11.13
C GLU A 120 10.46 9.87 -12.22
N PHE A 121 10.21 10.30 -13.49
CA PHE A 121 11.01 9.94 -14.65
C PHE A 121 11.15 11.12 -15.62
N ALA A 122 12.20 11.08 -16.42
CA ALA A 122 12.44 12.03 -17.52
C ALA A 122 12.97 11.27 -18.74
N VAL A 123 12.53 11.68 -19.96
CA VAL A 123 12.99 11.13 -21.24
C VAL A 123 13.47 12.28 -22.10
N ARG A 124 14.73 12.21 -22.57
CA ARG A 124 15.40 13.31 -23.29
C ARG A 124 16.42 12.77 -24.28
N GLY A 125 16.01 12.60 -25.53
CA GLY A 125 16.94 12.33 -26.65
C GLY A 125 17.86 11.13 -26.45
N GLY A 126 17.32 9.94 -26.20
CA GLY A 126 18.11 8.73 -25.96
C GLY A 126 18.59 8.58 -24.50
N ILE A 127 18.20 9.49 -23.59
CA ILE A 127 18.49 9.40 -22.16
C ILE A 127 17.18 9.25 -21.40
N ILE A 128 17.07 8.21 -20.61
CA ILE A 128 15.91 7.91 -19.75
C ILE A 128 16.38 7.90 -18.30
N ASP A 129 15.93 8.89 -17.54
CA ASP A 129 16.17 8.96 -16.10
C ASP A 129 14.92 8.49 -15.37
N ILE A 130 15.07 7.64 -14.34
CA ILE A 130 13.96 7.15 -13.51
C ILE A 130 14.40 6.97 -12.08
N PHE A 131 13.53 7.34 -11.12
CA PHE A 131 13.74 7.09 -9.69
C PHE A 131 12.66 6.16 -9.13
N PRO A 132 12.87 4.84 -9.17
CA PRO A 132 11.90 3.90 -8.62
C PRO A 132 11.75 4.05 -7.10
N TYR A 133 10.53 3.90 -6.56
CA TYR A 133 10.30 3.86 -5.11
C TYR A 133 11.09 2.78 -4.39
N THR A 134 11.41 1.71 -5.09
CA THR A 134 12.09 0.54 -4.56
C THR A 134 13.62 0.60 -4.63
N GLN A 135 14.18 1.75 -5.00
CA GLN A 135 15.61 1.99 -5.14
C GLN A 135 16.04 3.20 -4.28
N GLU A 136 17.30 3.21 -3.84
CA GLU A 136 17.86 4.30 -3.03
C GLU A 136 18.31 5.51 -3.87
N SER A 137 18.63 5.27 -5.14
CA SER A 137 19.12 6.26 -6.09
C SER A 137 18.35 6.19 -7.39
N PRO A 138 18.29 7.29 -8.16
CA PRO A 138 17.78 7.27 -9.51
C PRO A 138 18.75 6.56 -10.45
N TYR A 139 18.21 6.09 -11.58
CA TYR A 139 18.96 5.41 -12.64
C TYR A 139 18.83 6.17 -13.96
N ARG A 140 19.93 6.17 -14.72
CA ARG A 140 20.03 6.68 -16.07
C ARG A 140 20.26 5.52 -17.01
N ILE A 141 19.40 5.38 -18.02
CA ILE A 141 19.51 4.45 -19.13
C ILE A 141 19.87 5.26 -20.36
N GLU A 142 21.00 4.99 -20.97
CA GLU A 142 21.44 5.64 -22.20
C GLU A 142 21.24 4.70 -23.38
N LEU A 143 20.68 5.23 -24.46
CA LEU A 143 20.42 4.49 -25.69
C LEU A 143 21.40 4.91 -26.80
N TRP A 144 21.89 3.91 -27.54
CA TRP A 144 22.54 4.10 -28.82
C TRP A 144 21.59 3.64 -29.94
N GLY A 145 20.91 4.60 -30.59
CA GLY A 145 19.72 4.28 -31.37
C GLY A 145 18.62 3.76 -30.47
N ASP A 146 18.18 2.53 -30.69
CA ASP A 146 17.15 1.86 -29.90
C ASP A 146 17.75 0.81 -28.94
N GLU A 147 19.07 0.66 -28.87
CA GLU A 147 19.75 -0.32 -28.01
C GLU A 147 20.23 0.33 -26.72
N ILE A 148 20.03 -0.34 -25.59
CA ILE A 148 20.52 0.11 -24.28
C ILE A 148 22.04 -0.04 -24.23
N ASP A 149 22.76 1.08 -24.26
CA ASP A 149 24.22 1.17 -24.23
C ASP A 149 24.77 1.12 -22.81
N SER A 150 24.11 1.81 -21.86
CA SER A 150 24.52 1.79 -20.46
C SER A 150 23.35 2.00 -19.49
N ILE A 151 23.47 1.44 -18.28
CA ILE A 151 22.56 1.65 -17.16
C ILE A 151 23.40 2.03 -15.94
N ARG A 152 23.14 3.23 -15.37
CA ARG A 152 23.93 3.75 -14.24
C ARG A 152 23.03 4.34 -13.17
N SER A 153 23.32 4.06 -11.91
CA SER A 153 22.78 4.88 -10.82
C SER A 153 23.50 6.23 -10.76
N PHE A 154 22.81 7.27 -10.32
CA PHE A 154 23.40 8.60 -10.22
C PHE A 154 22.90 9.33 -8.95
N ASP A 155 23.70 10.30 -8.51
CA ASP A 155 23.34 11.18 -7.41
C ASP A 155 22.41 12.30 -7.91
N LYS A 156 21.24 12.41 -7.29
CA LYS A 156 20.17 13.33 -7.72
C LYS A 156 20.56 14.81 -7.65
N GLU A 157 21.46 15.20 -6.74
CA GLU A 157 21.86 16.60 -6.55
C GLU A 157 22.99 16.98 -7.52
N SER A 158 24.04 16.17 -7.58
CA SER A 158 25.20 16.44 -8.43
C SER A 158 25.05 15.92 -9.86
N GLN A 159 24.07 15.06 -10.14
CA GLN A 159 23.82 14.37 -11.41
C GLN A 159 25.01 13.49 -11.88
N ARG A 160 25.91 13.14 -10.97
CA ARG A 160 27.08 12.30 -11.27
C ARG A 160 26.74 10.83 -11.12
N SER A 161 27.25 10.02 -12.04
CA SER A 161 27.13 8.56 -11.97
C SER A 161 27.81 8.04 -10.70
N ILE A 162 27.16 7.07 -10.06
CA ILE A 162 27.63 6.36 -8.86
C ILE A 162 28.15 4.98 -9.27
N GLU A 163 27.30 4.16 -9.90
CA GLU A 163 27.58 2.78 -10.23
C GLU A 163 26.95 2.40 -11.57
N GLU A 164 27.64 1.57 -12.35
CA GLU A 164 27.11 0.98 -13.56
C GLU A 164 26.61 -0.44 -13.26
N VAL A 165 25.47 -0.81 -13.85
CA VAL A 165 24.82 -2.12 -13.63
C VAL A 165 24.46 -2.76 -14.98
N ASP A 166 24.51 -4.07 -15.05
CA ASP A 166 24.17 -4.83 -16.27
C ASP A 166 22.65 -4.89 -16.51
N ALA A 167 21.87 -4.78 -15.43
CA ALA A 167 20.41 -4.84 -15.49
C ALA A 167 19.77 -4.03 -14.37
N LEU A 168 18.60 -3.46 -14.66
CA LEU A 168 17.74 -2.75 -13.71
C LEU A 168 16.33 -3.32 -13.76
N THR A 169 15.82 -3.79 -12.61
CA THR A 169 14.40 -4.13 -12.46
C THR A 169 13.69 -3.09 -11.63
N ILE A 170 12.61 -2.53 -12.16
CA ILE A 170 11.76 -1.56 -11.49
C ILE A 170 10.38 -2.15 -11.22
N TYR A 171 9.82 -1.78 -10.09
CA TYR A 171 8.43 -2.02 -9.73
C TYR A 171 7.57 -0.82 -10.14
N PRO A 172 6.26 -0.99 -10.35
CA PRO A 172 5.37 0.14 -10.50
C PRO A 172 5.49 1.13 -9.33
N ALA A 173 5.21 2.42 -9.58
CA ALA A 173 5.10 3.44 -8.55
C ALA A 173 3.68 3.49 -7.94
N SER A 174 2.72 2.84 -8.57
CA SER A 174 1.34 2.68 -8.08
C SER A 174 0.96 1.20 -8.05
N GLU A 175 0.14 0.80 -7.07
CA GLU A 175 -0.48 -0.54 -7.08
C GLU A 175 -1.45 -0.68 -8.27
N ILE A 176 -2.13 0.39 -8.63
CA ILE A 176 -3.12 0.41 -9.72
C ILE A 176 -2.43 0.81 -11.02
N ILE A 177 -2.45 -0.08 -11.99
CA ILE A 177 -1.86 0.15 -13.30
C ILE A 177 -2.92 0.71 -14.25
N LEU A 178 -2.68 1.88 -14.81
CA LEU A 178 -3.60 2.58 -15.72
C LEU A 178 -3.13 2.48 -17.18
N ASN A 179 -3.07 1.25 -17.72
CA ASN A 179 -2.87 1.08 -19.16
C ASN A 179 -4.17 1.38 -19.93
N GLN A 180 -4.05 1.66 -21.24
CA GLN A 180 -5.19 2.08 -22.07
C GLN A 180 -6.41 1.13 -22.00
N PRO A 181 -6.28 -0.21 -22.12
CA PRO A 181 -7.43 -1.11 -22.01
C PRO A 181 -8.12 -1.03 -20.64
N ARG A 182 -7.38 -0.84 -19.55
CA ARG A 182 -7.93 -0.72 -18.20
C ARG A 182 -8.62 0.63 -17.99
N ILE A 183 -8.07 1.72 -18.53
CA ILE A 183 -8.72 3.04 -18.55
C ILE A 183 -10.06 2.95 -19.26
N GLU A 184 -10.11 2.35 -20.45
CA GLU A 184 -11.36 2.19 -21.21
C GLU A 184 -12.39 1.32 -20.48
N HIS A 185 -11.93 0.24 -19.83
CA HIS A 185 -12.79 -0.60 -18.99
C HIS A 185 -13.35 0.17 -17.80
N GLY A 186 -12.48 0.86 -17.06
CA GLY A 186 -12.85 1.65 -15.89
C GLY A 186 -13.83 2.77 -16.24
N LEU A 187 -13.56 3.54 -17.29
CA LEU A 187 -14.43 4.60 -17.76
C LEU A 187 -15.82 4.07 -18.13
N ARG A 188 -15.90 2.96 -18.84
CA ARG A 188 -17.19 2.34 -19.22
C ARG A 188 -18.02 1.96 -18.00
N ASN A 189 -17.39 1.32 -16.99
CA ASN A 189 -18.06 0.96 -15.74
C ASN A 189 -18.53 2.20 -14.94
N MET A 190 -17.71 3.25 -14.91
CA MET A 190 -18.04 4.52 -14.22
C MET A 190 -19.17 5.26 -14.94
N GLU A 191 -19.18 5.27 -16.27
CA GLU A 191 -20.26 5.86 -17.08
C GLU A 191 -21.60 5.18 -16.80
N GLU A 192 -21.65 3.84 -16.77
CA GLU A 192 -22.87 3.11 -16.45
C GLU A 192 -23.44 3.45 -15.10
N ASP A 193 -22.61 3.54 -14.08
CA ASP A 193 -23.02 3.88 -12.71
C ASP A 193 -23.41 5.36 -12.60
N TYR A 194 -22.69 6.25 -13.28
CA TYR A 194 -23.03 7.66 -13.40
C TYR A 194 -24.42 7.86 -14.03
N GLU A 195 -24.72 7.21 -15.16
CA GLU A 195 -26.01 7.34 -15.82
C GLU A 195 -27.16 6.89 -14.92
N LYS A 196 -27.01 5.73 -14.26
CA LYS A 196 -28.01 5.20 -13.32
C LYS A 196 -28.27 6.17 -12.17
N LEU A 197 -27.21 6.68 -11.54
CA LEU A 197 -27.29 7.56 -10.37
C LEU A 197 -27.80 8.95 -10.77
N SER A 198 -27.36 9.51 -11.90
CA SER A 198 -27.85 10.79 -12.46
C SER A 198 -29.36 10.74 -12.74
N GLN A 199 -29.83 9.65 -13.36
CA GLN A 199 -31.26 9.46 -13.60
C GLN A 199 -32.07 9.36 -12.31
N LYS A 200 -31.54 8.68 -11.28
CA LYS A 200 -32.15 8.63 -9.94
C LYS A 200 -32.27 10.02 -9.33
N PHE A 201 -31.20 10.80 -9.31
CA PHE A 201 -31.22 12.16 -8.77
C PHE A 201 -32.21 13.08 -9.53
N LYS A 202 -32.29 12.99 -10.85
CA LYS A 202 -33.27 13.74 -11.66
C LYS A 202 -34.72 13.36 -11.31
N LYS A 203 -35.00 12.07 -11.12
CA LYS A 203 -36.34 11.60 -10.71
C LYS A 203 -36.71 12.08 -9.31
N GLU A 204 -35.73 12.13 -8.40
CA GLU A 204 -35.90 12.61 -7.02
C GLU A 204 -35.83 14.15 -6.92
N LYS A 205 -35.65 14.87 -8.03
CA LYS A 205 -35.46 16.33 -8.10
C LYS A 205 -34.27 16.87 -7.29
N LYS A 206 -33.24 16.03 -7.13
CA LYS A 206 -31.98 16.36 -6.45
C LYS A 206 -30.97 16.95 -7.44
N TYR A 207 -31.27 18.12 -7.98
CA TYR A 207 -30.48 18.73 -9.06
C TYR A 207 -29.07 19.15 -8.65
N ASP A 208 -28.89 19.56 -7.40
CA ASP A 208 -27.57 19.96 -6.89
C ASP A 208 -26.64 18.74 -6.75
N GLN A 209 -27.18 17.59 -6.34
CA GLN A 209 -26.44 16.34 -6.26
C GLN A 209 -26.06 15.84 -7.67
N GLU A 210 -27.00 15.92 -8.60
CA GLU A 210 -26.73 15.57 -10.00
C GLU A 210 -25.63 16.45 -10.61
N ALA A 211 -25.68 17.76 -10.35
CA ALA A 211 -24.66 18.69 -10.85
C ALA A 211 -23.27 18.40 -10.30
N ARG A 212 -23.17 18.03 -8.99
CA ARG A 212 -21.88 17.63 -8.39
C ARG A 212 -21.38 16.34 -8.98
N LEU A 213 -22.24 15.33 -9.11
CA LEU A 213 -21.88 14.03 -9.69
C LEU A 213 -21.37 14.19 -11.13
N ARG A 214 -22.02 15.03 -11.93
CA ARG A 214 -21.60 15.34 -13.28
C ARG A 214 -20.22 16.01 -13.31
N LYS A 215 -20.01 17.02 -12.46
CA LYS A 215 -18.70 17.69 -12.36
C LYS A 215 -17.59 16.69 -12.00
N GLU A 216 -17.87 15.77 -11.09
CA GLU A 216 -16.91 14.72 -10.71
C GLU A 216 -16.62 13.79 -11.88
N MET A 217 -17.65 13.35 -12.60
CA MET A 217 -17.48 12.50 -13.76
C MET A 217 -16.72 13.19 -14.91
N ASP A 218 -16.96 14.48 -15.13
CA ASP A 218 -16.24 15.27 -16.12
C ASP A 218 -14.75 15.38 -15.77
N ARG A 219 -14.40 15.60 -14.48
CA ARG A 219 -13.02 15.57 -13.99
C ARG A 219 -12.35 14.21 -14.24
N VAL A 220 -13.03 13.13 -13.87
CA VAL A 220 -12.52 11.77 -14.08
C VAL A 220 -12.24 11.47 -15.56
N ARG A 221 -13.15 11.90 -16.46
CA ARG A 221 -12.97 11.74 -17.90
C ARG A 221 -11.75 12.49 -18.41
N GLU A 222 -11.58 13.74 -17.99
CA GLU A 222 -10.45 14.60 -18.38
C GLU A 222 -9.13 13.98 -17.89
N GLU A 223 -9.03 13.66 -16.60
CA GLU A 223 -7.82 13.10 -16.01
C GLU A 223 -7.41 11.77 -16.68
N LEU A 224 -8.35 10.85 -16.91
CA LEU A 224 -8.04 9.55 -17.50
C LEU A 224 -7.74 9.62 -18.99
N ARG A 225 -8.47 10.47 -19.77
CA ARG A 225 -8.31 10.52 -21.22
C ARG A 225 -7.15 11.39 -21.66
N GLU A 226 -6.91 12.50 -20.97
CA GLU A 226 -5.91 13.48 -21.37
C GLU A 226 -4.60 13.34 -20.61
N LEU A 227 -4.67 13.02 -19.32
CA LEU A 227 -3.50 12.93 -18.45
C LEU A 227 -3.05 11.49 -18.18
N HIS A 228 -3.86 10.48 -18.53
CA HIS A 228 -3.63 9.06 -18.23
C HIS A 228 -3.34 8.79 -16.74
N MET A 229 -3.88 9.64 -15.89
CA MET A 229 -3.77 9.56 -14.43
C MET A 229 -5.13 9.86 -13.80
N LEU A 230 -5.31 9.50 -12.53
CA LEU A 230 -6.52 9.80 -11.78
C LEU A 230 -6.13 10.11 -10.32
N ILE A 231 -6.43 11.33 -9.88
CA ILE A 231 -6.22 11.72 -8.49
C ILE A 231 -7.16 10.92 -7.58
N GLY A 232 -6.60 10.29 -6.54
CA GLY A 232 -7.36 9.42 -5.65
C GLY A 232 -7.78 8.11 -6.31
N VAL A 233 -6.96 7.59 -7.22
CA VAL A 233 -7.21 6.36 -8.01
C VAL A 233 -7.58 5.16 -7.13
N GLU A 234 -7.07 5.10 -5.91
CA GLU A 234 -7.36 4.04 -4.92
C GLU A 234 -8.87 3.92 -4.65
N GLY A 235 -9.58 5.04 -4.61
CA GLY A 235 -11.03 5.06 -4.45
C GLY A 235 -11.80 4.52 -5.65
N TYR A 236 -11.16 4.41 -6.79
CA TYR A 236 -11.77 3.88 -8.01
C TYR A 236 -11.35 2.45 -8.33
N LEU A 237 -10.58 1.81 -7.44
CA LEU A 237 -10.11 0.43 -7.62
C LEU A 237 -11.17 -0.53 -8.16
N PRO A 238 -12.43 -0.60 -7.62
CA PRO A 238 -13.45 -1.52 -8.09
C PRO A 238 -14.02 -1.22 -9.49
N TYR A 239 -13.62 -0.11 -10.11
CA TYR A 239 -13.97 0.20 -11.49
C TYR A 239 -12.94 -0.32 -12.48
N PHE A 240 -11.68 -0.40 -12.07
CA PHE A 240 -10.56 -0.84 -12.91
C PHE A 240 -10.32 -2.35 -12.84
N TYR A 241 -10.69 -2.98 -11.72
CA TYR A 241 -10.46 -4.40 -11.46
C TYR A 241 -11.78 -5.10 -11.15
N GLU A 242 -12.08 -6.17 -11.91
CA GLU A 242 -13.25 -7.01 -11.66
C GLU A 242 -13.10 -7.81 -10.35
N ASN A 243 -11.87 -8.24 -10.07
CA ASN A 243 -11.52 -8.98 -8.85
C ASN A 243 -10.46 -8.19 -8.09
N THR A 244 -10.73 -7.96 -6.84
CA THR A 244 -9.78 -7.42 -5.86
C THR A 244 -9.39 -8.50 -4.88
N GLU A 245 -8.27 -8.34 -4.20
CA GLU A 245 -7.76 -9.26 -3.20
C GLU A 245 -7.74 -8.58 -1.81
N CYS A 246 -7.60 -9.38 -0.75
CA CYS A 246 -7.17 -8.93 0.55
C CYS A 246 -5.64 -8.94 0.57
N ILE A 247 -5.00 -8.03 1.30
CA ILE A 247 -3.53 -8.03 1.42
C ILE A 247 -2.99 -9.37 1.98
N LEU A 248 -3.79 -10.13 2.73
CA LEU A 248 -3.44 -11.45 3.24
C LEU A 248 -3.24 -12.47 2.11
N ASP A 249 -3.92 -12.31 0.97
CA ASP A 249 -3.76 -13.19 -0.19
C ASP A 249 -2.38 -13.05 -0.85
N TYR A 250 -1.59 -12.01 -0.48
CA TYR A 250 -0.22 -11.85 -0.94
C TYR A 250 0.77 -12.81 -0.25
N PHE A 251 0.34 -13.46 0.82
CA PHE A 251 1.16 -14.33 1.64
C PHE A 251 0.76 -15.80 1.48
N PRO A 252 1.74 -16.72 1.49
CA PRO A 252 1.45 -18.15 1.47
C PRO A 252 0.59 -18.58 2.67
N GLU A 253 -0.27 -19.59 2.50
CA GLU A 253 -1.14 -20.11 3.58
C GLU A 253 -0.34 -20.66 4.80
N GLU A 254 0.92 -21.04 4.58
CA GLU A 254 1.83 -21.47 5.66
C GLU A 254 2.34 -20.32 6.53
N SER A 255 2.08 -19.07 6.14
CA SER A 255 2.46 -17.89 6.92
C SER A 255 1.77 -17.90 8.28
N MET A 256 2.51 -17.46 9.32
CA MET A 256 1.97 -17.31 10.66
C MET A 256 1.40 -15.90 10.84
N ILE A 257 0.19 -15.80 11.36
CA ILE A 257 -0.43 -14.53 11.74
C ILE A 257 -0.34 -14.36 13.25
N TYR A 258 0.24 -13.26 13.69
CA TYR A 258 0.29 -12.82 15.07
C TYR A 258 -0.71 -11.68 15.28
N MET A 259 -1.68 -11.84 16.18
CA MET A 259 -2.63 -10.79 16.52
C MET A 259 -2.27 -10.20 17.89
N ASP A 260 -1.85 -8.94 17.89
CA ASP A 260 -1.53 -8.20 19.13
C ASP A 260 -2.79 -7.50 19.65
N GLU A 261 -3.33 -7.97 20.76
CA GLU A 261 -4.59 -7.52 21.37
C GLU A 261 -5.83 -7.75 20.47
N PRO A 262 -6.24 -9.01 20.20
CA PRO A 262 -7.32 -9.33 19.24
C PRO A 262 -8.64 -8.60 19.53
N LYS A 263 -8.96 -8.37 20.80
CA LYS A 263 -10.16 -7.62 21.17
C LYS A 263 -10.12 -6.17 20.70
N HIS A 264 -8.98 -5.51 20.87
CA HIS A 264 -8.78 -4.13 20.38
C HIS A 264 -8.75 -4.07 18.86
N ILE A 265 -8.19 -5.10 18.21
CA ILE A 265 -8.24 -5.24 16.74
C ILE A 265 -9.69 -5.27 16.27
N ARG A 266 -10.54 -6.10 16.88
CA ARG A 266 -11.97 -6.15 16.54
C ARG A 266 -12.68 -4.81 16.78
N GLU A 267 -12.51 -4.23 17.96
CA GLU A 267 -13.10 -2.92 18.29
C GLU A 267 -12.71 -1.84 17.28
N ARG A 268 -11.44 -1.83 16.87
CA ARG A 268 -10.95 -0.89 15.85
C ARG A 268 -11.54 -1.17 14.48
N ALA A 269 -11.59 -2.44 14.07
CA ALA A 269 -12.14 -2.84 12.77
C ALA A 269 -13.62 -2.46 12.64
N ASP A 270 -14.43 -2.75 13.68
CA ASP A 270 -15.85 -2.41 13.70
C ASP A 270 -16.06 -0.88 13.65
N ALA A 271 -15.28 -0.12 14.42
CA ALA A 271 -15.36 1.34 14.43
C ALA A 271 -14.93 1.93 13.07
N PHE A 272 -13.85 1.45 12.49
CA PHE A 272 -13.35 1.89 11.19
C PHE A 272 -14.36 1.61 10.06
N TYR A 273 -14.92 0.39 10.02
CA TYR A 273 -15.92 0.03 9.02
C TYR A 273 -17.20 0.85 9.13
N LEU A 274 -17.65 1.11 10.36
CA LEU A 274 -18.82 1.96 10.60
C LEU A 274 -18.59 3.39 10.11
N GLU A 275 -17.47 4.01 10.50
CA GLU A 275 -17.09 5.36 10.07
C GLU A 275 -16.98 5.46 8.54
N PHE A 276 -16.29 4.50 7.93
CA PHE A 276 -16.18 4.40 6.48
C PHE A 276 -17.56 4.31 5.82
N SER A 277 -18.40 3.37 6.26
CA SER A 277 -19.71 3.11 5.67
C SER A 277 -20.64 4.33 5.77
N GLU A 278 -20.67 5.01 6.93
CA GLU A 278 -21.46 6.24 7.12
C GLU A 278 -20.96 7.39 6.26
N SER A 279 -19.65 7.57 6.17
CA SER A 279 -19.02 8.57 5.30
C SER A 279 -19.33 8.32 3.83
N MET A 280 -19.15 7.08 3.36
CA MET A 280 -19.44 6.71 1.97
C MET A 280 -20.91 6.90 1.62
N LYS A 281 -21.82 6.48 2.51
CA LYS A 281 -23.26 6.68 2.33
C LYS A 281 -23.60 8.18 2.20
N SER A 282 -23.11 9.00 3.11
CA SER A 282 -23.35 10.45 3.08
C SER A 282 -22.83 11.10 1.80
N ARG A 283 -21.63 10.76 1.38
CA ARG A 283 -21.01 11.29 0.16
C ARG A 283 -21.71 10.81 -1.11
N LEU A 284 -22.15 9.55 -1.16
CA LEU A 284 -22.93 9.00 -2.26
C LEU A 284 -24.29 9.70 -2.39
N GLU A 285 -25.01 9.88 -1.28
CA GLU A 285 -26.28 10.62 -1.24
C GLU A 285 -26.09 12.11 -1.60
N GLY A 286 -24.93 12.67 -1.31
CA GLY A 286 -24.53 14.03 -1.67
C GLY A 286 -24.12 14.24 -3.13
N GLY A 287 -23.93 13.15 -3.91
CA GLY A 287 -23.47 13.23 -5.29
C GLY A 287 -21.97 13.50 -5.44
N TYR A 288 -21.16 13.09 -4.45
CA TYR A 288 -19.70 13.26 -4.45
C TYR A 288 -18.94 12.01 -4.86
N LEU A 289 -19.60 10.87 -4.94
CA LEU A 289 -18.99 9.58 -5.25
C LEU A 289 -19.85 8.77 -6.23
N LEU A 290 -19.21 7.88 -6.94
CA LEU A 290 -19.84 6.79 -7.68
C LEU A 290 -20.05 5.55 -6.79
N PRO A 291 -21.06 4.71 -7.04
CA PRO A 291 -21.48 3.62 -6.14
C PRO A 291 -20.37 2.65 -5.74
N LYS A 292 -19.53 2.19 -6.68
CA LYS A 292 -18.50 1.19 -6.38
C LYS A 292 -17.34 1.72 -5.52
N GLN A 293 -17.18 3.06 -5.39
CA GLN A 293 -16.18 3.64 -4.49
C GLN A 293 -16.45 3.31 -3.01
N ALA A 294 -17.69 2.96 -2.67
CA ALA A 294 -18.04 2.48 -1.33
C ALA A 294 -17.60 1.02 -1.04
N ASN A 295 -17.00 0.34 -2.02
CA ASN A 295 -16.59 -1.07 -1.91
C ASN A 295 -15.06 -1.22 -1.85
N THR A 296 -14.34 -0.27 -1.32
CA THR A 296 -12.87 -0.31 -1.22
C THR A 296 -12.36 -0.85 0.11
N VAL A 297 -13.26 -1.07 1.07
CA VAL A 297 -12.97 -1.62 2.40
C VAL A 297 -13.82 -2.85 2.63
N THR A 298 -13.22 -3.89 3.18
CA THR A 298 -13.86 -5.16 3.51
C THR A 298 -14.24 -5.18 4.99
N ASP A 299 -15.40 -5.75 5.34
CA ASP A 299 -15.82 -5.89 6.74
C ASP A 299 -14.97 -6.91 7.51
N TYR A 300 -14.99 -6.79 8.85
CA TYR A 300 -14.16 -7.62 9.72
C TYR A 300 -14.50 -9.12 9.64
N GLU A 301 -15.76 -9.50 9.49
CA GLU A 301 -16.16 -10.91 9.41
C GLU A 301 -15.58 -11.58 8.14
N SER A 302 -15.54 -10.84 7.03
CA SER A 302 -14.89 -11.31 5.80
C SER A 302 -13.37 -11.45 5.97
N ILE A 303 -12.75 -10.53 6.72
CA ILE A 303 -11.32 -10.60 7.04
C ILE A 303 -11.01 -11.79 7.97
N LEU A 304 -11.86 -12.09 8.95
CA LEU A 304 -11.71 -13.27 9.81
C LEU A 304 -11.62 -14.57 8.99
N TYR A 305 -12.49 -14.69 7.99
CA TYR A 305 -12.46 -15.86 7.11
C TYR A 305 -11.12 -16.00 6.36
N GLN A 306 -10.47 -14.87 5.99
CA GLN A 306 -9.14 -14.90 5.39
C GLN A 306 -8.06 -15.27 6.42
N ILE A 307 -8.12 -14.69 7.62
CA ILE A 307 -7.19 -14.98 8.72
C ILE A 307 -7.21 -16.48 9.09
N GLU A 308 -8.39 -17.11 9.12
CA GLU A 308 -8.56 -18.52 9.49
C GLU A 308 -7.88 -19.52 8.53
N LYS A 309 -7.51 -19.09 7.33
CA LYS A 309 -6.71 -19.92 6.40
C LYS A 309 -5.26 -20.10 6.87
N HIS A 310 -4.80 -19.25 7.77
CA HIS A 310 -3.43 -19.24 8.27
C HIS A 310 -3.32 -19.81 9.69
N LYS A 311 -2.10 -20.20 10.06
CA LYS A 311 -1.81 -20.51 11.47
C LYS A 311 -1.75 -19.21 12.26
N MET A 312 -2.30 -19.23 13.48
CA MET A 312 -2.52 -18.02 14.25
C MET A 312 -1.98 -18.12 15.66
N LEU A 313 -1.41 -17.02 16.15
CA LEU A 313 -1.05 -16.81 17.54
C LEU A 313 -1.62 -15.45 17.99
N CYS A 314 -2.44 -15.48 19.05
CA CYS A 314 -2.97 -14.28 19.65
C CYS A 314 -2.18 -13.94 20.91
N TYR A 315 -1.83 -12.68 21.09
CA TYR A 315 -1.16 -12.14 22.26
C TYR A 315 -2.05 -11.07 22.92
N SER A 316 -2.23 -11.16 24.23
CA SER A 316 -2.96 -10.16 25.02
C SER A 316 -2.27 -9.93 26.35
N ILE A 317 -2.17 -8.68 26.79
CA ILE A 317 -1.60 -8.32 28.10
C ILE A 317 -2.56 -8.75 29.21
N LEU A 318 -3.85 -8.56 29.01
CA LEU A 318 -4.89 -8.99 29.93
C LEU A 318 -5.61 -10.23 29.42
N SER A 319 -5.94 -11.14 30.33
CA SER A 319 -6.78 -12.29 29.98
C SER A 319 -8.12 -11.80 29.42
N ALA A 320 -8.37 -12.02 28.17
CA ALA A 320 -9.62 -11.71 27.50
C ALA A 320 -10.18 -12.98 26.83
N GLU A 321 -11.49 -13.14 26.87
CA GLU A 321 -12.15 -14.15 26.04
C GLU A 321 -12.09 -13.70 24.58
N ILE A 322 -11.53 -14.57 23.75
CA ILE A 322 -11.50 -14.39 22.30
C ILE A 322 -12.62 -15.28 21.75
N ASN A 323 -13.69 -14.63 21.27
CA ASN A 323 -14.85 -15.35 20.74
C ASN A 323 -14.80 -15.53 19.23
N ASP A 324 -13.92 -14.80 18.55
CA ASP A 324 -13.80 -14.78 17.09
C ASP A 324 -13.14 -16.05 16.54
N PHE A 325 -12.33 -16.74 17.36
CA PHE A 325 -11.55 -17.90 16.94
C PHE A 325 -11.67 -19.04 17.92
N ARG A 326 -11.54 -20.27 17.41
CA ARG A 326 -11.40 -21.46 18.26
C ARG A 326 -9.97 -21.53 18.79
N VAL A 327 -9.80 -21.20 20.07
CA VAL A 327 -8.52 -21.30 20.77
C VAL A 327 -8.16 -22.77 21.01
N ALA A 328 -7.06 -23.24 20.41
CA ALA A 328 -6.57 -24.61 20.59
C ALA A 328 -5.79 -24.78 21.91
N ARG A 329 -5.02 -23.77 22.31
CA ARG A 329 -4.21 -23.77 23.54
C ARG A 329 -3.98 -22.34 24.04
N THR A 330 -4.08 -22.17 25.36
CA THR A 330 -3.71 -20.92 26.03
C THR A 330 -2.45 -21.12 26.86
N LEU A 331 -1.51 -20.20 26.76
CA LEU A 331 -0.28 -20.14 27.55
C LEU A 331 -0.29 -18.86 28.37
N PHE A 332 -0.01 -18.98 29.65
CA PHE A 332 0.15 -17.83 30.53
C PHE A 332 1.63 -17.59 30.76
N MET A 333 2.10 -16.35 30.48
CA MET A 333 3.45 -15.91 30.76
C MET A 333 3.43 -14.97 31.97
N ASP A 334 4.13 -15.33 33.05
CA ASP A 334 4.30 -14.46 34.22
C ASP A 334 5.39 -13.42 33.88
N THR A 335 4.96 -12.25 33.45
CA THR A 335 5.84 -11.14 33.11
C THR A 335 5.76 -10.06 34.21
N LYS A 336 6.90 -9.51 34.58
CA LYS A 336 7.00 -8.39 35.51
C LYS A 336 7.54 -7.18 34.77
N SER A 337 6.87 -6.04 34.93
CA SER A 337 7.40 -4.79 34.42
C SER A 337 8.73 -4.43 35.12
N ILE A 338 9.70 -4.05 34.34
CA ILE A 338 10.97 -3.50 34.87
C ILE A 338 10.65 -2.14 35.52
N GLN A 339 11.11 -1.93 36.74
CA GLN A 339 10.96 -0.64 37.38
C GLN A 339 11.75 0.43 36.64
N SER A 340 11.15 1.62 36.49
CA SER A 340 11.88 2.78 35.98
C SER A 340 12.97 3.16 36.95
N TYR A 341 14.22 3.13 36.52
CA TYR A 341 15.37 3.42 37.38
C TYR A 341 15.61 4.92 37.63
N ASN A 342 14.90 5.81 36.95
CA ASN A 342 14.91 7.27 37.12
C ASN A 342 16.34 7.84 37.38
N ASN A 343 17.33 7.43 36.60
CA ASN A 343 18.76 7.72 36.75
C ASN A 343 19.44 7.13 38.00
N SER A 344 18.82 6.21 38.74
CA SER A 344 19.45 5.53 39.85
C SER A 344 20.27 4.32 39.39
N PHE A 345 21.58 4.54 39.15
CA PHE A 345 22.51 3.47 38.80
C PHE A 345 22.67 2.41 39.89
N GLU A 346 22.49 2.77 41.14
CA GLU A 346 22.55 1.81 42.26
C GLU A 346 21.45 0.79 42.22
N GLN A 347 20.22 1.21 41.91
CA GLN A 347 19.08 0.30 41.76
C GLN A 347 19.24 -0.59 40.53
N LEU A 348 19.74 -0.02 39.41
CA LEU A 348 20.00 -0.78 38.20
C LEU A 348 21.03 -1.89 38.45
N VAL A 349 22.17 -1.57 39.09
CA VAL A 349 23.22 -2.54 39.40
C VAL A 349 22.68 -3.65 40.33
N LYS A 350 21.92 -3.26 41.36
CA LYS A 350 21.32 -4.23 42.30
C LYS A 350 20.36 -5.21 41.59
N ASP A 351 19.53 -4.73 40.68
CA ASP A 351 18.61 -5.58 39.93
C ASP A 351 19.35 -6.44 38.91
N LEU A 352 20.32 -5.92 38.18
CA LEU A 352 21.16 -6.68 37.25
C LEU A 352 21.89 -7.81 37.96
N THR A 353 22.49 -7.54 39.17
CA THR A 353 23.16 -8.57 39.98
C THR A 353 22.17 -9.66 40.43
N LYS A 354 20.94 -9.27 40.77
CA LYS A 354 19.87 -10.20 41.14
C LYS A 354 19.39 -11.04 39.99
N TYR A 355 19.33 -10.51 38.78
CA TYR A 355 18.96 -11.26 37.58
C TYR A 355 20.07 -12.25 37.20
N GLN A 356 21.33 -11.79 37.22
CA GLN A 356 22.50 -12.65 36.96
C GLN A 356 22.65 -13.84 37.92
N SER A 357 22.14 -13.71 39.14
CA SER A 357 22.19 -14.79 40.15
C SER A 357 21.06 -15.79 40.08
N LYS A 358 20.12 -15.62 39.08
CA LYS A 358 18.97 -16.52 38.88
C LYS A 358 19.11 -17.46 37.69
N ASP A 359 20.14 -17.32 36.89
CA ASP A 359 20.61 -18.28 35.90
C ASP A 359 21.62 -19.25 36.55
#